data_42321e31e42aef67057b7eebf8bf19e0
#
_entry.id   42321e31e42aef67057b7eebf8bf19e0
#
_cell.length_a   1.000
_cell.length_b   1.000
_cell.length_c   1.000
_cell.angle_alpha   90.00
_cell.angle_beta   90.00
_cell.angle_gamma   90.00
#
_symmetry.space_group_name_H-M   'P 1'
#
loop_
_entity.id
_entity.type
_entity.pdbx_description
1 polymer ?
#
loop_
_entity_poly.entity_id
_entity_poly.type
_entity_poly.pdbx_seq_one_letter_code
_entity_poly.pdbx_strand_id
1 'polypeptide(L)'
;MLDMRGTLTARASQRLTASRLRKARSVAIVIGIALSMQSTAVGQGSIDRYYDLHSLADYQLTDRQYKCHQEIVFKESSFRINAVNGSHYGYYQIRNTKLIDAPYDYQFYFYWKYVQHRYGYTEYDEPDYCKALHHLKTKGWQ
;
A
#
# COMPACT_ATOMS: atom_id res chain seq x y z
N MET A 1 -25.28 37.93 -33.97
CA MET A 1 -25.60 36.53 -34.32
C MET A 1 -24.27 35.87 -34.62
N LEU A 2 -23.64 35.26 -33.62
CA LEU A 2 -22.42 34.47 -33.78
C LEU A 2 -22.56 33.22 -32.93
N ASP A 3 -22.49 32.08 -33.61
CA ASP A 3 -22.70 30.71 -33.15
C ASP A 3 -21.51 30.26 -32.31
N MET A 4 -21.72 29.95 -31.02
CA MET A 4 -20.74 29.32 -30.16
C MET A 4 -21.10 27.81 -30.01
N ARG A 5 -20.75 27.01 -30.97
CA ARG A 5 -20.65 25.55 -30.82
C ARG A 5 -19.20 25.13 -31.06
N GLY A 6 -18.47 24.92 -29.98
CA GLY A 6 -17.09 24.48 -29.99
C GLY A 6 -16.85 23.37 -28.96
N THR A 7 -16.99 22.13 -29.40
CA THR A 7 -16.09 21.00 -29.12
C THR A 7 -15.63 20.72 -27.68
N LEU A 8 -16.42 19.93 -26.97
CA LEU A 8 -16.00 19.14 -25.83
C LEU A 8 -16.21 17.65 -26.14
N THR A 9 -15.34 17.08 -26.94
CA THR A 9 -15.25 15.60 -27.09
C THR A 9 -13.83 15.26 -27.53
N ALA A 10 -13.11 14.56 -26.71
CA ALA A 10 -11.97 13.68 -27.00
C ALA A 10 -10.81 13.82 -26.01
N ARG A 11 -11.02 13.42 -24.75
CA ARG A 11 -9.86 13.14 -23.87
C ARG A 11 -10.06 12.01 -22.88
N ALA A 12 -11.13 11.25 -22.97
CA ALA A 12 -11.42 10.17 -22.00
C ALA A 12 -11.09 8.75 -22.48
N SER A 13 -10.55 8.55 -23.69
CA SER A 13 -10.49 7.20 -24.27
C SER A 13 -9.10 6.56 -24.42
N GLN A 14 -8.03 7.20 -23.97
CA GLN A 14 -6.67 6.66 -24.22
C GLN A 14 -5.91 6.08 -23.02
N ARG A 15 -6.53 6.02 -21.83
CA ARG A 15 -5.81 5.51 -20.63
C ARG A 15 -6.08 4.05 -20.27
N LEU A 16 -6.91 3.33 -21.01
CA LEU A 16 -7.29 1.95 -20.66
C LEU A 16 -6.54 0.84 -21.42
N THR A 17 -5.63 1.15 -22.33
CA THR A 17 -5.01 0.13 -23.17
C THR A 17 -3.56 -0.25 -22.81
N ALA A 18 -2.89 0.45 -21.90
CA ALA A 18 -1.48 0.19 -21.61
C ALA A 18 -1.21 -0.82 -20.47
N SER A 19 -2.20 -1.17 -19.64
CA SER A 19 -1.98 -2.02 -18.47
C SER A 19 -2.34 -3.51 -18.66
N ARG A 20 -2.89 -3.91 -19.82
CA ARG A 20 -3.35 -5.30 -20.00
C ARG A 20 -2.44 -6.22 -20.82
N LEU A 21 -1.26 -5.79 -21.24
CA LEU A 21 -0.40 -6.59 -22.14
C LEU A 21 0.78 -7.31 -21.46
N ARG A 22 0.82 -7.46 -20.15
CA ARG A 22 1.97 -8.12 -19.49
C ARG A 22 1.67 -9.45 -18.80
N LYS A 23 0.59 -10.14 -19.10
CA LYS A 23 0.35 -11.48 -18.53
C LYS A 23 -0.10 -12.50 -19.58
N ALA A 24 0.81 -12.86 -20.46
CA ALA A 24 0.74 -14.11 -21.20
C ALA A 24 2.13 -14.71 -21.27
N ARG A 25 2.56 -15.47 -20.26
CA ARG A 25 3.71 -16.38 -20.34
C ARG A 25 3.38 -17.71 -19.70
N SER A 26 3.09 -18.65 -20.58
CA SER A 26 3.47 -20.07 -20.59
C SER A 26 3.39 -20.84 -19.27
N VAL A 27 2.35 -21.64 -19.16
CA VAL A 27 2.27 -22.81 -18.29
C VAL A 27 3.14 -23.90 -18.90
N ALA A 28 4.29 -24.19 -18.30
CA ALA A 28 5.02 -25.42 -18.53
C ALA A 28 4.69 -26.39 -17.38
N ILE A 29 3.98 -27.46 -17.71
CA ILE A 29 3.72 -28.59 -16.81
C ILE A 29 5.01 -29.41 -16.72
N VAL A 30 5.63 -29.47 -15.55
CA VAL A 30 6.65 -30.46 -15.21
C VAL A 30 6.10 -31.35 -14.10
N ILE A 31 5.77 -32.60 -14.49
CA ILE A 31 5.48 -33.69 -13.59
C ILE A 31 6.82 -34.25 -13.12
N GLY A 32 7.05 -34.34 -11.80
CA GLY A 32 8.26 -34.99 -11.31
C GLY A 32 8.39 -35.03 -9.79
N ILE A 33 8.02 -36.16 -9.21
CA ILE A 33 8.59 -36.82 -8.03
C ILE A 33 8.42 -36.13 -6.68
N ALA A 34 7.52 -36.71 -5.88
CA ALA A 34 7.35 -36.45 -4.46
C ALA A 34 8.60 -36.97 -3.69
N LEU A 35 9.40 -36.02 -3.16
CA LEU A 35 10.21 -36.26 -1.97
C LEU A 35 9.58 -35.47 -0.83
N SER A 36 9.04 -36.19 0.14
CA SER A 36 8.52 -35.66 1.40
C SER A 36 9.66 -35.07 2.23
N MET A 37 9.95 -33.78 2.06
CA MET A 37 10.69 -33.00 3.04
C MET A 37 9.69 -32.28 3.92
N GLN A 38 9.51 -32.75 5.14
CA GLN A 38 8.82 -32.04 6.20
C GLN A 38 9.64 -30.80 6.54
N SER A 39 9.36 -29.68 5.86
CA SER A 39 9.87 -28.40 6.23
C SER A 39 9.12 -27.93 7.46
N THR A 40 9.83 -27.79 8.56
CA THR A 40 9.34 -27.15 9.79
C THR A 40 8.83 -25.76 9.46
N ALA A 41 7.51 -25.55 9.62
CA ALA A 41 6.82 -24.29 9.36
C ALA A 41 7.16 -23.25 10.46
N VAL A 42 8.40 -22.76 10.48
CA VAL A 42 8.79 -21.64 11.33
C VAL A 42 9.12 -20.47 10.42
N GLY A 43 8.20 -19.53 10.28
CA GLY A 43 8.43 -18.27 9.62
C GLY A 43 7.50 -17.85 8.47
N GLN A 44 6.62 -18.72 7.99
CA GLN A 44 5.76 -18.43 6.84
C GLN A 44 4.83 -17.20 7.12
N GLY A 45 4.24 -17.16 8.29
CA GLY A 45 3.22 -16.14 8.60
C GLY A 45 3.71 -14.69 8.72
N SER A 46 5.02 -14.43 8.85
CA SER A 46 5.54 -13.06 8.86
C SER A 46 5.91 -12.57 7.46
N ILE A 47 6.36 -13.47 6.60
CA ILE A 47 6.70 -13.19 5.21
C ILE A 47 5.41 -12.91 4.41
N ASP A 48 4.38 -13.73 4.57
CA ASP A 48 3.10 -13.57 3.88
C ASP A 48 2.46 -12.21 4.22
N ARG A 49 2.49 -11.79 5.48
CA ARG A 49 1.94 -10.50 5.93
C ARG A 49 2.70 -9.28 5.39
N TYR A 50 4.01 -9.39 5.23
CA TYR A 50 4.81 -8.35 4.60
C TYR A 50 4.44 -8.17 3.12
N TYR A 51 4.32 -9.28 2.38
CA TYR A 51 3.92 -9.26 0.97
C TYR A 51 2.50 -8.75 0.78
N ASP A 52 1.57 -9.08 1.69
CA ASP A 52 0.18 -8.63 1.64
C ASP A 52 0.06 -7.10 1.76
N LEU A 53 0.75 -6.48 2.73
CA LEU A 53 0.77 -5.02 2.86
C LEU A 53 1.44 -4.35 1.66
N HIS A 54 2.57 -4.89 1.19
CA HIS A 54 3.27 -4.39 0.02
C HIS A 54 2.40 -4.44 -1.23
N SER A 55 1.78 -5.60 -1.50
CA SER A 55 0.92 -5.80 -2.67
C SER A 55 -0.31 -4.89 -2.63
N LEU A 56 -0.91 -4.71 -1.46
CA LEU A 56 -2.05 -3.82 -1.29
C LEU A 56 -1.64 -2.36 -1.54
N ALA A 57 -0.54 -1.91 -0.94
CA ALA A 57 -0.06 -0.54 -1.09
C ALA A 57 0.40 -0.23 -2.53
N ASP A 58 1.09 -1.17 -3.19
CA ASP A 58 1.53 -1.05 -4.59
C ASP A 58 0.33 -0.99 -5.57
N TYR A 59 -0.74 -1.69 -5.24
CA TYR A 59 -1.98 -1.65 -6.03
C TYR A 59 -2.76 -0.34 -5.87
N GLN A 60 -2.77 0.24 -4.66
CA GLN A 60 -3.61 1.39 -4.29
C GLN A 60 -2.94 2.74 -4.52
N LEU A 61 -1.62 2.80 -4.57
CA LEU A 61 -0.84 4.05 -4.57
C LEU A 61 -0.06 4.21 -5.87
N THR A 62 0.21 5.46 -6.24
CA THR A 62 1.23 5.75 -7.25
C THR A 62 2.61 5.35 -6.74
N ASP A 63 3.55 5.06 -7.64
CA ASP A 63 4.95 4.71 -7.31
C ASP A 63 5.59 5.68 -6.31
N ARG A 64 5.29 6.96 -6.43
CA ARG A 64 5.80 8.00 -5.55
C ARG A 64 5.25 7.87 -4.14
N GLN A 65 3.92 7.74 -4.01
CA GLN A 65 3.25 7.63 -2.72
C GLN A 65 3.55 6.28 -2.06
N TYR A 66 3.64 5.22 -2.85
CA TYR A 66 4.09 3.90 -2.39
C TYR A 66 5.47 3.96 -1.71
N LYS A 67 6.48 4.59 -2.34
CA LYS A 67 7.82 4.73 -1.74
C LYS A 67 7.78 5.50 -0.42
N CYS A 68 7.00 6.57 -0.34
CA CYS A 68 6.83 7.33 0.90
C CYS A 68 6.13 6.50 1.97
N HIS A 69 5.09 5.74 1.61
CA HIS A 69 4.38 4.82 2.49
C HIS A 69 5.33 3.75 3.06
N GLN A 70 6.14 3.10 2.21
CA GLN A 70 7.09 2.08 2.63
C GLN A 70 8.11 2.63 3.66
N GLU A 71 8.61 3.84 3.42
CA GLU A 71 9.55 4.47 4.36
C GLU A 71 8.89 4.80 5.71
N ILE A 72 7.62 5.21 5.72
CA ILE A 72 6.87 5.42 6.96
C ILE A 72 6.77 4.12 7.74
N VAL A 73 6.27 3.04 7.11
CA VAL A 73 6.09 1.74 7.78
C VAL A 73 7.41 1.21 8.34
N PHE A 74 8.48 1.35 7.56
CA PHE A 74 9.82 0.95 8.03
C PHE A 74 10.25 1.73 9.29
N LYS A 75 10.08 3.05 9.29
CA LYS A 75 10.45 3.91 10.44
C LYS A 75 9.61 3.64 11.67
N GLU A 76 8.32 3.39 11.52
CA GLU A 76 7.39 3.22 12.63
C GLU A 76 7.48 1.83 13.27
N SER A 77 7.61 0.77 12.48
CA SER A 77 7.50 -0.60 12.99
C SER A 77 8.51 -1.59 12.42
N SER A 78 9.35 -1.19 11.45
CA SER A 78 10.17 -2.11 10.65
C SER A 78 9.31 -3.24 10.05
N PHE A 79 8.14 -2.90 9.52
CA PHE A 79 7.14 -3.81 8.93
C PHE A 79 6.58 -4.86 9.90
N ARG A 80 6.58 -4.60 11.20
CA ARG A 80 6.00 -5.52 12.18
C ARG A 80 4.53 -5.18 12.40
N ILE A 81 3.63 -6.06 11.94
CA ILE A 81 2.17 -5.88 12.05
C ILE A 81 1.71 -5.73 13.50
N ASN A 82 2.31 -6.45 14.43
CA ASN A 82 1.96 -6.47 15.85
C ASN A 82 2.96 -5.65 16.69
N ALA A 83 3.59 -4.61 16.09
CA ALA A 83 4.49 -3.75 16.84
C ALA A 83 3.72 -2.99 17.93
N VAL A 84 4.32 -2.92 19.11
CA VAL A 84 3.80 -2.17 20.26
C VAL A 84 4.90 -1.30 20.84
N ASN A 85 4.62 -0.01 21.00
CA ASN A 85 5.50 0.93 21.66
C ASN A 85 4.64 1.83 22.58
N GLY A 86 4.61 1.48 23.87
CA GLY A 86 3.72 2.11 24.85
C GLY A 86 2.25 1.96 24.45
N SER A 87 1.60 3.06 24.11
CA SER A 87 0.19 3.09 23.67
C SER A 87 0.01 3.13 22.13
N HIS A 88 1.07 2.83 21.36
CA HIS A 88 1.06 2.87 19.91
C HIS A 88 1.16 1.46 19.33
N TYR A 89 0.38 1.15 18.29
CA TYR A 89 0.16 -0.21 17.81
C TYR A 89 0.28 -0.30 16.29
N GLY A 90 0.73 -1.48 15.85
CA GLY A 90 0.70 -1.91 14.46
C GLY A 90 1.77 -1.29 13.57
N TYR A 91 1.58 -1.44 12.27
CA TYR A 91 2.51 -0.98 11.23
C TYR A 91 2.85 0.51 11.33
N TYR A 92 1.85 1.33 11.70
CA TYR A 92 1.93 2.80 11.64
C TYR A 92 2.05 3.44 13.03
N GLN A 93 2.21 2.64 14.07
CA GLN A 93 2.35 3.10 15.46
C GLN A 93 1.30 4.16 15.86
N ILE A 94 0.03 3.85 15.56
CA ILE A 94 -1.07 4.75 15.90
C ILE A 94 -1.60 4.44 17.31
N ARG A 95 -1.92 5.49 18.06
CA ARG A 95 -2.51 5.37 19.40
C ARG A 95 -3.99 5.01 19.32
N ASN A 96 -4.27 3.73 18.96
CA ASN A 96 -5.63 3.19 18.90
C ASN A 96 -5.62 1.69 19.18
N THR A 97 -6.28 1.28 20.26
CA THR A 97 -6.35 -0.14 20.67
C THR A 97 -7.05 -1.05 19.65
N LYS A 98 -7.84 -0.52 18.71
CA LYS A 98 -8.45 -1.29 17.63
C LYS A 98 -7.43 -1.86 16.63
N LEU A 99 -6.17 -1.39 16.70
CA LEU A 99 -5.08 -1.88 15.85
C LEU A 99 -4.32 -3.05 16.47
N ILE A 100 -4.62 -3.40 17.73
CA ILE A 100 -4.07 -4.59 18.38
C ILE A 100 -4.60 -5.81 17.62
N ASP A 101 -3.68 -6.64 17.12
CA ASP A 101 -3.97 -7.85 16.33
C ASP A 101 -4.85 -7.63 15.09
N ALA A 102 -5.02 -6.39 14.67
CA ALA A 102 -5.79 -6.06 13.47
C ALA A 102 -5.06 -6.55 12.19
N PRO A 103 -5.79 -7.08 11.20
CA PRO A 103 -5.19 -7.51 9.94
C PRO A 103 -4.59 -6.34 9.15
N TYR A 104 -3.70 -6.66 8.20
CA TYR A 104 -2.91 -5.67 7.45
C TYR A 104 -3.76 -4.67 6.67
N ASP A 105 -4.84 -5.12 6.05
CA ASP A 105 -5.76 -4.31 5.26
C ASP A 105 -6.54 -3.31 6.14
N TYR A 106 -7.00 -3.73 7.31
CA TYR A 106 -7.63 -2.84 8.29
C TYR A 106 -6.66 -1.75 8.75
N GLN A 107 -5.41 -2.11 9.09
CA GLN A 107 -4.39 -1.15 9.48
C GLN A 107 -4.07 -0.17 8.34
N PHE A 108 -3.95 -0.67 7.10
CA PHE A 108 -3.70 0.14 5.91
C PHE A 108 -4.81 1.17 5.69
N TYR A 109 -6.08 0.75 5.63
CA TYR A 109 -7.18 1.68 5.40
C TYR A 109 -7.47 2.60 6.59
N PHE A 110 -7.14 2.19 7.80
CA PHE A 110 -7.19 3.07 8.96
C PHE A 110 -6.18 4.22 8.82
N TYR A 111 -4.95 3.89 8.44
CA TYR A 111 -3.90 4.87 8.23
C TYR A 111 -4.14 5.73 6.97
N TRP A 112 -4.71 5.14 5.92
CA TRP A 112 -5.18 5.87 4.74
C TRP A 112 -6.07 7.06 5.13
N LYS A 113 -7.12 6.80 5.91
CA LYS A 113 -8.03 7.84 6.41
C LYS A 113 -7.34 8.88 7.29
N TYR A 114 -6.40 8.44 8.12
CA TYR A 114 -5.61 9.33 8.96
C TYR A 114 -4.78 10.30 8.11
N VAL A 115 -4.06 9.80 7.11
CA VAL A 115 -3.25 10.62 6.20
C VAL A 115 -4.11 11.58 5.40
N GLN A 116 -5.24 11.11 4.84
CA GLN A 116 -6.20 11.97 4.14
C GLN A 116 -6.66 13.14 5.00
N HIS A 117 -7.10 12.86 6.21
CA HIS A 117 -7.61 13.89 7.11
C HIS A 117 -6.53 14.91 7.52
N ARG A 118 -5.30 14.45 7.75
CA ARG A 118 -4.24 15.29 8.30
C ARG A 118 -3.38 15.99 7.26
N TYR A 119 -3.11 15.34 6.15
CA TYR A 119 -2.17 15.80 5.12
C TYR A 119 -2.81 16.08 3.77
N GLY A 120 -4.08 15.65 3.59
CA GLY A 120 -4.85 15.88 2.37
C GLY A 120 -4.59 14.82 1.30
N TYR A 121 -4.95 15.19 0.08
CA TYR A 121 -4.90 14.35 -1.12
C TYR A 121 -3.88 14.85 -2.11
N THR A 122 -3.42 13.95 -2.96
CA THR A 122 -2.66 14.29 -4.16
C THR A 122 -3.60 14.65 -5.33
N GLU A 123 -3.05 15.03 -6.47
CA GLU A 123 -3.79 15.24 -7.72
C GLU A 123 -4.46 13.96 -8.28
N TYR A 124 -4.07 12.78 -7.76
CA TYR A 124 -4.62 11.48 -8.15
C TYR A 124 -5.68 10.97 -7.16
N ASP A 125 -6.15 11.82 -6.25
CA ASP A 125 -7.16 11.49 -5.22
C ASP A 125 -6.72 10.38 -4.24
N GLU A 126 -5.42 10.24 -4.04
CA GLU A 126 -4.80 9.36 -3.04
C GLU A 126 -4.26 10.16 -1.86
N PRO A 127 -4.08 9.58 -0.65
CA PRO A 127 -3.51 10.28 0.49
C PRO A 127 -2.09 10.76 0.22
N ASP A 128 -1.72 11.96 0.68
CA ASP A 128 -0.37 12.49 0.53
C ASP A 128 0.59 11.90 1.58
N TYR A 129 1.02 10.65 1.35
CA TYR A 129 2.00 9.96 2.19
C TYR A 129 3.37 10.64 2.18
N CYS A 130 3.73 11.31 1.08
CA CYS A 130 5.01 12.00 1.03
C CYS A 130 5.03 13.23 1.93
N LYS A 131 3.90 13.92 2.09
CA LYS A 131 3.76 15.00 3.06
C LYS A 131 3.76 14.48 4.50
N ALA A 132 3.10 13.33 4.75
CA ALA A 132 3.16 12.66 6.03
C ALA A 132 4.60 12.25 6.40
N LEU A 133 5.34 11.65 5.45
CA LEU A 133 6.74 11.28 5.64
C LEU A 133 7.63 12.50 5.93
N HIS A 134 7.43 13.59 5.20
CA HIS A 134 8.16 14.84 5.47
C HIS A 134 7.91 15.33 6.89
N HIS A 135 6.66 15.29 7.36
CA HIS A 135 6.33 15.66 8.73
C HIS A 135 7.02 14.73 9.74
N LEU A 136 6.95 13.40 9.53
CA LEU A 136 7.63 12.42 10.37
C LEU A 136 9.14 12.65 10.46
N LYS A 137 9.80 12.95 9.32
CA LYS A 137 11.25 13.23 9.28
C LYS A 137 11.63 14.52 10.00
N THR A 138 10.78 15.53 9.97
CA THR A 138 11.08 16.86 10.52
C THR A 138 10.67 17.03 11.98
N LYS A 139 9.60 16.35 12.39
CA LYS A 139 9.02 16.47 13.75
C LYS A 139 9.27 15.24 14.62
N GLY A 140 9.63 14.09 14.03
CA GLY A 140 9.83 12.82 14.74
C GLY A 140 8.55 12.12 15.17
N TRP A 141 7.38 12.60 14.71
CA TRP A 141 6.05 12.03 14.99
C TRP A 141 5.06 12.35 13.87
N GLN A 142 3.91 11.68 13.88
CA GLN A 142 2.83 11.88 12.91
C GLN A 142 1.58 12.47 13.53
#